data_fdb5baaeb735ef4577a96e420fbe5b5a
#
_entry.id   fdb5baaeb735ef4577a96e420fbe5b5a
#
_cell.length_a   1.000
_cell.length_b   1.000
_cell.length_c   1.000
_cell.angle_alpha   90.00
_cell.angle_beta   90.00
_cell.angle_gamma   90.00
#
_symmetry.space_group_name_H-M   'P 1'
#
loop_
_entity.id
_entity.type
_entity.pdbx_description
1 polymer ?
#
loop_
_entity_poly.entity_id
_entity_poly.type
_entity_poly.pdbx_seq_one_letter_code
_entity_poly.pdbx_strand_id
1 'polypeptide(L)'
;AVALAFGVLAGVLTWVAGPSKGIFAVGKAGYLPPFFQKTNKLGVQKNILYVQGIAVTVLSLLFVVMPSVQSFYQILSQLTVILYLIMYMLMFSGAIALRYKMKKLNRPFRIGKGGNGLMWFIGGLGFCGSLLAFVLSFIPPSQISTGSNAVWFSVLIIGALVVVIAPFIIYAAKKPSWIDPNTTFE
;
A
#
# COMPACT_ATOMS: atom_id res chain seq x y z
N ALA A 1 -22.17 18.39 -12.52
CA ALA A 1 -21.68 18.53 -11.12
C ALA A 1 -22.14 17.38 -10.24
N VAL A 2 -23.44 17.04 -10.16
CA VAL A 2 -24.00 16.01 -9.25
C VAL A 2 -23.44 14.61 -9.57
N ALA A 3 -23.45 14.16 -10.83
CA ALA A 3 -22.92 12.88 -11.23
C ALA A 3 -21.42 12.73 -10.89
N LEU A 4 -20.64 13.81 -11.05
CA LEU A 4 -19.23 13.84 -10.67
C LEU A 4 -19.06 13.66 -9.16
N ALA A 5 -19.89 14.32 -8.33
CA ALA A 5 -19.86 14.19 -6.89
C ALA A 5 -20.13 12.75 -6.43
N PHE A 6 -21.14 12.08 -7.01
CA PHE A 6 -21.41 10.67 -6.74
C PHE A 6 -20.25 9.76 -7.16
N GLY A 7 -19.64 10.01 -8.31
CA GLY A 7 -18.47 9.26 -8.78
C GLY A 7 -17.28 9.39 -7.81
N VAL A 8 -16.99 10.59 -7.33
CA VAL A 8 -15.93 10.84 -6.35
C VAL A 8 -16.23 10.15 -5.02
N LEU A 9 -17.46 10.24 -4.51
CA LEU A 9 -17.86 9.55 -3.27
C LEU A 9 -17.72 8.03 -3.38
N ALA A 10 -18.14 7.44 -4.50
CA ALA A 10 -17.98 6.01 -4.75
C ALA A 10 -16.48 5.63 -4.78
N GLY A 11 -15.64 6.44 -5.40
CA GLY A 11 -14.19 6.28 -5.39
C GLY A 11 -13.62 6.29 -3.97
N VAL A 12 -13.97 7.27 -3.16
CA VAL A 12 -13.53 7.36 -1.75
C VAL A 12 -13.95 6.12 -0.96
N LEU A 13 -15.19 5.67 -1.09
CA LEU A 13 -15.66 4.46 -0.40
C LEU A 13 -14.85 3.22 -0.79
N THR A 14 -14.52 3.07 -2.07
CA THR A 14 -13.70 1.96 -2.56
C THR A 14 -12.28 2.00 -1.99
N TRP A 15 -11.66 3.17 -1.99
CA TRP A 15 -10.30 3.37 -1.47
C TRP A 15 -10.21 3.23 0.06
N VAL A 16 -11.30 3.47 0.79
CA VAL A 16 -11.39 3.22 2.23
C VAL A 16 -11.62 1.73 2.52
N ALA A 17 -12.55 1.10 1.82
CA ALA A 17 -12.95 -0.27 2.09
C ALA A 17 -11.91 -1.31 1.63
N GLY A 18 -11.26 -1.12 0.48
CA GLY A 18 -10.30 -2.06 -0.08
C GLY A 18 -9.09 -2.29 0.83
N PRO A 19 -8.29 -1.28 1.13
CA PRO A 19 -7.14 -1.39 2.02
C PRO A 19 -7.49 -1.88 3.42
N SER A 20 -8.62 -1.45 3.98
CA SER A 20 -9.04 -1.88 5.32
C SER A 20 -9.31 -3.39 5.39
N LYS A 21 -9.87 -4.00 4.34
CA LYS A 21 -10.03 -5.46 4.23
C LYS A 21 -8.67 -6.17 4.12
N GLY A 22 -7.72 -5.62 3.35
CA GLY A 22 -6.37 -6.14 3.26
C GLY A 22 -5.64 -6.16 4.60
N ILE A 23 -5.68 -5.06 5.34
CA ILE A 23 -5.09 -4.97 6.70
C ILE A 23 -5.78 -5.97 7.64
N PHE A 24 -7.10 -6.12 7.54
CA PHE A 24 -7.86 -7.07 8.35
C PHE A 24 -7.43 -8.51 8.06
N ALA A 25 -7.23 -8.90 6.81
CA ALA A 25 -6.75 -10.23 6.44
C ALA A 25 -5.36 -10.50 7.03
N VAL A 26 -4.45 -9.53 6.97
CA VAL A 26 -3.12 -9.60 7.62
C VAL A 26 -3.26 -9.72 9.14
N GLY A 27 -4.22 -9.02 9.74
CA GLY A 27 -4.55 -9.15 11.16
C GLY A 27 -4.99 -10.56 11.52
N LYS A 28 -5.94 -11.12 10.78
CA LYS A 28 -6.43 -12.49 10.97
C LYS A 28 -5.32 -13.54 10.82
N ALA A 29 -4.35 -13.29 9.94
CA ALA A 29 -3.15 -14.12 9.82
C ALA A 29 -2.19 -14.03 11.03
N GLY A 30 -2.53 -13.26 12.07
CA GLY A 30 -1.76 -13.12 13.30
C GLY A 30 -0.55 -12.19 13.19
N TYR A 31 -0.50 -11.33 12.17
CA TYR A 31 0.60 -10.36 11.99
C TYR A 31 0.30 -9.00 12.65
N LEU A 32 -0.95 -8.74 13.05
CA LEU A 32 -1.34 -7.52 13.73
C LEU A 32 -1.99 -7.82 15.09
N PRO A 33 -1.92 -6.86 16.05
CA PRO A 33 -2.57 -7.00 17.34
C PRO A 33 -4.06 -7.33 17.24
N PRO A 34 -4.65 -8.04 18.23
CA PRO A 34 -6.08 -8.40 18.24
C PRO A 34 -7.03 -7.20 18.14
N PHE A 35 -6.56 -6.01 18.49
CA PHE A 35 -7.30 -4.77 18.31
C PHE A 35 -7.75 -4.56 16.85
N PHE A 36 -6.89 -4.86 15.87
CA PHE A 36 -7.19 -4.70 14.44
C PHE A 36 -8.03 -5.85 13.85
N GLN A 37 -8.26 -6.90 14.63
CA GLN A 37 -9.06 -8.06 14.19
C GLN A 37 -10.55 -7.94 14.55
N LYS A 38 -10.95 -6.89 15.28
CA LYS A 38 -12.32 -6.70 15.74
C LYS A 38 -13.25 -6.20 14.62
N THR A 39 -14.37 -6.88 14.46
CA THR A 39 -15.47 -6.51 13.55
C THR A 39 -16.69 -6.03 14.31
N ASN A 40 -17.60 -5.37 13.62
CA ASN A 40 -18.95 -5.09 14.11
C ASN A 40 -19.89 -6.28 13.82
N LYS A 41 -21.18 -6.16 14.19
CA LYS A 41 -22.20 -7.19 13.97
C LYS A 41 -22.43 -7.55 12.49
N LEU A 42 -22.02 -6.68 11.56
CA LEU A 42 -22.14 -6.87 10.11
C LEU A 42 -20.81 -7.36 9.47
N GLY A 43 -19.82 -7.77 10.28
CA GLY A 43 -18.53 -8.25 9.77
C GLY A 43 -17.56 -7.14 9.29
N VAL A 44 -17.89 -5.86 9.52
CA VAL A 44 -17.04 -4.73 9.10
C VAL A 44 -15.94 -4.48 10.15
N GLN A 45 -14.70 -4.29 9.70
CA GLN A 45 -13.50 -4.08 10.50
C GLN A 45 -13.43 -2.68 11.12
N LYS A 46 -14.21 -2.47 12.20
CA LYS A 46 -14.44 -1.17 12.80
C LYS A 46 -13.19 -0.44 13.28
N ASN A 47 -12.28 -1.15 13.95
CA ASN A 47 -11.11 -0.51 14.56
C ASN A 47 -10.10 -0.03 13.52
N ILE A 48 -9.96 -0.76 12.42
CA ILE A 48 -9.13 -0.33 11.29
C ILE A 48 -9.70 0.95 10.68
N LEU A 49 -11.02 1.00 10.47
CA LEU A 49 -11.69 2.19 9.93
C LEU A 49 -11.59 3.39 10.87
N TYR A 50 -11.65 3.19 12.20
CA TYR A 50 -11.43 4.28 13.16
C TYR A 50 -10.01 4.84 13.07
N VAL A 51 -8.99 3.97 13.04
CA VAL A 51 -7.59 4.41 12.92
C VAL A 51 -7.38 5.14 11.58
N GLN A 52 -7.94 4.61 10.49
CA GLN A 52 -7.88 5.25 9.18
C GLN A 52 -8.60 6.61 9.18
N GLY A 53 -9.78 6.70 9.80
CA GLY A 53 -10.53 7.95 9.93
C GLY A 53 -9.75 9.00 10.73
N ILE A 54 -9.14 8.63 11.85
CA ILE A 54 -8.28 9.51 12.64
C ILE A 54 -7.09 10.00 11.81
N ALA A 55 -6.41 9.10 11.11
CA ALA A 55 -5.26 9.46 10.26
C ALA A 55 -5.66 10.45 9.16
N VAL A 56 -6.78 10.20 8.45
CA VAL A 56 -7.31 11.11 7.43
C VAL A 56 -7.69 12.47 8.03
N THR A 57 -8.32 12.49 9.21
CA THR A 57 -8.69 13.73 9.90
C THR A 57 -7.44 14.56 10.26
N VAL A 58 -6.42 13.92 10.82
CA VAL A 58 -5.16 14.59 11.16
C VAL A 58 -4.51 15.18 9.91
N LEU A 59 -4.42 14.39 8.82
CA LEU A 59 -3.87 14.86 7.55
C LEU A 59 -4.72 16.02 6.97
N SER A 60 -6.05 15.95 7.08
CA SER A 60 -6.93 17.03 6.62
C SER A 60 -6.74 18.33 7.41
N LEU A 61 -6.49 18.23 8.72
CA LEU A 61 -6.19 19.41 9.55
C LEU A 61 -4.84 20.04 9.16
N LEU A 62 -3.86 19.25 8.74
CA LEU A 62 -2.59 19.78 8.24
C LEU A 62 -2.77 20.62 6.98
N PHE A 63 -3.74 20.31 6.11
CA PHE A 63 -4.07 21.14 4.93
C PHE A 63 -4.52 22.56 5.31
N VAL A 64 -5.17 22.72 6.47
CA VAL A 64 -5.65 24.04 6.93
C VAL A 64 -4.50 24.92 7.41
N VAL A 65 -3.45 24.30 7.96
CA VAL A 65 -2.30 25.02 8.54
C VAL A 65 -1.21 25.32 7.52
N MET A 66 -1.16 24.57 6.42
CA MET A 66 -0.11 24.68 5.42
C MET A 66 -0.26 25.93 4.54
N PRO A 67 0.84 26.65 4.25
CA PRO A 67 0.82 27.86 3.40
C PRO A 67 0.39 27.57 1.96
N SER A 68 0.61 26.35 1.45
CA SER A 68 0.24 25.92 0.11
C SER A 68 -0.37 24.52 0.13
N VAL A 69 -1.70 24.48 -0.01
CA VAL A 69 -2.48 23.22 -0.13
C VAL A 69 -2.03 22.41 -1.35
N GLN A 70 -1.72 23.09 -2.46
CA GLN A 70 -1.27 22.47 -3.70
C GLN A 70 0.04 21.68 -3.51
N SER A 71 1.03 22.30 -2.89
CA SER A 71 2.33 21.67 -2.64
C SER A 71 2.22 20.47 -1.71
N PHE A 72 1.42 20.59 -0.66
CA PHE A 72 1.19 19.50 0.29
C PHE A 72 0.47 18.32 -0.36
N TYR A 73 -0.58 18.60 -1.14
CA TYR A 73 -1.27 17.57 -1.92
C TYR A 73 -0.32 16.85 -2.88
N GLN A 74 0.56 17.58 -3.56
CA GLN A 74 1.53 17.00 -4.48
C GLN A 74 2.53 16.08 -3.77
N ILE A 75 3.02 16.49 -2.59
CA ILE A 75 3.92 15.67 -1.76
C ILE A 75 3.22 14.36 -1.33
N LEU A 76 2.00 14.44 -0.80
CA LEU A 76 1.24 13.25 -0.38
C LEU A 76 0.93 12.31 -1.55
N SER A 77 0.54 12.87 -2.69
CA SER A 77 0.29 12.10 -3.91
C SER A 77 1.54 11.38 -4.38
N GLN A 78 2.67 12.08 -4.41
CA GLN A 78 3.95 11.52 -4.82
C GLN A 78 4.44 10.43 -3.85
N LEU A 79 4.28 10.65 -2.54
CA LEU A 79 4.60 9.63 -1.53
C LEU A 79 3.76 8.37 -1.73
N THR A 80 2.48 8.53 -2.03
CA THR A 80 1.58 7.40 -2.33
C THR A 80 2.06 6.63 -3.56
N VAL A 81 2.44 7.32 -4.63
CA VAL A 81 2.99 6.69 -5.86
C VAL A 81 4.26 5.89 -5.53
N ILE A 82 5.19 6.45 -4.77
CA ILE A 82 6.42 5.78 -4.36
C ILE A 82 6.12 4.47 -3.61
N LEU A 83 5.17 4.49 -2.67
CA LEU A 83 4.76 3.31 -1.91
C LEU A 83 4.10 2.23 -2.81
N TYR A 84 3.27 2.63 -3.77
CA TYR A 84 2.71 1.70 -4.76
C TYR A 84 3.78 1.07 -5.64
N LEU A 85 4.78 1.83 -6.07
CA LEU A 85 5.87 1.31 -6.89
C LEU A 85 6.74 0.30 -6.13
N ILE A 86 6.99 0.53 -4.84
CA ILE A 86 7.65 -0.46 -3.96
C ILE A 86 6.80 -1.75 -3.89
N MET A 87 5.49 -1.62 -3.69
CA MET A 87 4.58 -2.77 -3.67
C MET A 87 4.61 -3.54 -4.99
N TYR A 88 4.60 -2.85 -6.14
CA TYR A 88 4.67 -3.51 -7.44
C TYR A 88 6.00 -4.24 -7.66
N MET A 89 7.13 -3.65 -7.26
CA MET A 89 8.43 -4.32 -7.32
C MET A 89 8.44 -5.61 -6.46
N LEU A 90 7.88 -5.55 -5.25
CA LEU A 90 7.72 -6.72 -4.39
C LEU A 90 6.78 -7.77 -5.00
N MET A 91 5.68 -7.34 -5.63
CA MET A 91 4.73 -8.22 -6.31
C MET A 91 5.38 -8.97 -7.48
N PHE A 92 6.10 -8.27 -8.36
CA PHE A 92 6.79 -8.91 -9.49
C PHE A 92 7.90 -9.87 -9.02
N SER A 93 8.70 -9.46 -8.05
CA SER A 93 9.73 -10.31 -7.43
C SER A 93 9.12 -11.53 -6.75
N GLY A 94 8.05 -11.33 -6.00
CA GLY A 94 7.29 -12.40 -5.33
C GLY A 94 6.69 -13.39 -6.31
N ALA A 95 6.11 -12.91 -7.42
CA ALA A 95 5.54 -13.76 -8.46
C ALA A 95 6.61 -14.66 -9.11
N ILE A 96 7.80 -14.12 -9.38
CA ILE A 96 8.94 -14.90 -9.88
C ILE A 96 9.40 -15.91 -8.83
N ALA A 97 9.60 -15.48 -7.57
CA ALA A 97 10.05 -16.34 -6.48
C ALA A 97 9.10 -17.52 -6.20
N LEU A 98 7.78 -17.26 -6.21
CA LEU A 98 6.74 -18.29 -6.02
C LEU A 98 6.78 -19.35 -7.13
N ARG A 99 7.20 -18.99 -8.35
CA ARG A 99 7.35 -19.93 -9.45
C ARG A 99 8.38 -21.01 -9.15
N TYR A 100 9.43 -20.65 -8.42
CA TYR A 100 10.50 -21.57 -8.03
C TYR A 100 10.24 -22.28 -6.71
N LYS A 101 9.74 -21.57 -5.70
CA LYS A 101 9.52 -22.13 -4.36
C LYS A 101 8.31 -23.07 -4.29
N MET A 102 7.23 -22.75 -5.01
CA MET A 102 5.97 -23.50 -4.96
C MET A 102 5.66 -24.20 -6.30
N LYS A 103 6.55 -25.09 -6.73
CA LYS A 103 6.43 -25.82 -8.02
C LYS A 103 5.18 -26.72 -8.11
N LYS A 104 4.74 -27.28 -6.97
CA LYS A 104 3.60 -28.21 -6.87
C LYS A 104 2.24 -27.54 -6.72
N LEU A 105 2.21 -26.18 -6.60
CA LEU A 105 0.95 -25.46 -6.46
C LEU A 105 0.12 -25.59 -7.74
N ASN A 106 -1.12 -26.03 -7.59
CA ASN A 106 -2.07 -26.04 -8.71
C ASN A 106 -2.40 -24.59 -9.09
N ARG A 107 -2.07 -24.21 -10.34
CA ARG A 107 -2.29 -22.88 -10.87
C ARG A 107 -3.33 -22.94 -11.96
N PRO A 108 -4.53 -22.38 -11.77
CA PRO A 108 -5.58 -22.30 -12.82
C PRO A 108 -5.06 -21.62 -14.08
N PHE A 109 -4.18 -20.61 -13.90
CA PHE A 109 -3.52 -19.93 -15.00
C PHE A 109 -2.00 -19.96 -14.86
N ARG A 110 -1.28 -20.24 -15.96
CA ARG A 110 0.18 -20.29 -15.98
C ARG A 110 0.73 -19.52 -17.19
N ILE A 111 1.53 -18.51 -16.93
CA ILE A 111 2.26 -17.80 -17.98
C ILE A 111 3.33 -18.74 -18.56
N GLY A 112 3.25 -19.02 -19.87
CA GLY A 112 4.19 -19.91 -20.56
C GLY A 112 3.93 -21.40 -20.34
N LYS A 113 3.75 -22.16 -21.41
CA LYS A 113 3.46 -23.61 -21.38
C LYS A 113 4.69 -24.48 -21.12
N GLY A 114 5.91 -24.01 -21.42
CA GLY A 114 7.11 -24.85 -21.47
C GLY A 114 8.28 -24.43 -20.57
N GLY A 115 8.18 -23.39 -19.75
CA GLY A 115 9.32 -22.94 -18.97
C GLY A 115 9.09 -21.68 -18.13
N ASN A 116 10.16 -21.19 -17.52
CA ASN A 116 10.09 -19.98 -16.68
C ASN A 116 10.54 -18.70 -17.42
N GLY A 117 11.05 -18.82 -18.67
CA GLY A 117 11.61 -17.69 -19.41
C GLY A 117 10.59 -16.57 -19.67
N LEU A 118 9.37 -16.92 -20.09
CA LEU A 118 8.31 -15.93 -20.31
C LEU A 118 7.89 -15.24 -19.01
N MET A 119 7.91 -15.96 -17.88
CA MET A 119 7.64 -15.38 -16.56
C MET A 119 8.74 -14.40 -16.16
N TRP A 120 10.00 -14.71 -16.43
CA TRP A 120 11.13 -13.79 -16.21
C TRP A 120 11.04 -12.55 -17.10
N PHE A 121 10.69 -12.75 -18.37
CA PHE A 121 10.54 -11.64 -19.30
C PHE A 121 9.44 -10.66 -18.85
N ILE A 122 8.22 -11.17 -18.61
CA ILE A 122 7.07 -10.33 -18.21
C ILE A 122 7.28 -9.74 -16.82
N GLY A 123 7.66 -10.57 -15.84
CA GLY A 123 7.90 -10.12 -14.47
C GLY A 123 9.10 -9.18 -14.36
N GLY A 124 10.16 -9.44 -15.12
CA GLY A 124 11.33 -8.57 -15.21
C GLY A 124 11.03 -7.23 -15.86
N LEU A 125 10.27 -7.22 -16.95
CA LEU A 125 9.83 -5.99 -17.61
C LEU A 125 8.96 -5.13 -16.67
N GLY A 126 8.00 -5.76 -15.96
CA GLY A 126 7.19 -5.09 -14.96
C GLY A 126 8.02 -4.53 -13.79
N PHE A 127 8.99 -5.30 -13.30
CA PHE A 127 9.91 -4.85 -12.27
C PHE A 127 10.77 -3.66 -12.74
N CYS A 128 11.38 -3.74 -13.92
CA CYS A 128 12.21 -2.66 -14.47
C CYS A 128 11.39 -1.40 -14.75
N GLY A 129 10.16 -1.54 -15.26
CA GLY A 129 9.25 -0.41 -15.46
C GLY A 129 8.87 0.26 -14.14
N SER A 130 8.57 -0.53 -13.11
CA SER A 130 8.28 -0.01 -11.77
C SER A 130 9.51 0.65 -11.13
N LEU A 131 10.71 0.08 -11.32
CA LEU A 131 11.95 0.65 -10.82
C LEU A 131 12.28 1.98 -11.52
N LEU A 132 12.12 2.05 -12.84
CA LEU A 132 12.30 3.30 -13.59
C LEU A 132 11.34 4.38 -13.09
N ALA A 133 10.06 4.06 -12.99
CA ALA A 133 9.05 4.98 -12.46
C ALA A 133 9.37 5.41 -11.02
N PHE A 134 9.86 4.49 -10.18
CA PHE A 134 10.29 4.79 -8.81
C PHE A 134 11.42 5.81 -8.77
N VAL A 135 12.46 5.64 -9.58
CA VAL A 135 13.57 6.61 -9.66
C VAL A 135 13.08 7.97 -10.14
N LEU A 136 12.27 7.99 -11.20
CA LEU A 136 11.72 9.23 -11.75
C LEU A 136 10.75 9.94 -10.78
N SER A 137 10.11 9.20 -9.87
CA SER A 137 9.18 9.73 -8.88
C SER A 137 9.81 10.69 -7.87
N PHE A 138 11.12 10.69 -7.73
CA PHE A 138 11.81 11.65 -6.86
C PHE A 138 12.05 13.00 -7.53
N ILE A 139 11.94 13.11 -8.86
CA ILE A 139 12.15 14.37 -9.56
C ILE A 139 11.00 15.34 -9.24
N PRO A 140 11.30 16.53 -8.69
CA PRO A 140 10.24 17.49 -8.37
C PRO A 140 9.54 18.00 -9.64
N PRO A 141 8.21 18.21 -9.62
CA PRO A 141 7.50 18.75 -10.76
C PRO A 141 7.91 20.21 -11.00
N SER A 142 8.24 20.54 -12.25
CA SER A 142 8.68 21.90 -12.63
C SER A 142 7.55 22.95 -12.61
N GLN A 143 6.30 22.49 -12.65
CA GLN A 143 5.11 23.35 -12.78
C GLN A 143 4.55 23.83 -11.44
N ILE A 144 4.98 23.27 -10.32
CA ILE A 144 4.45 23.55 -8.98
C ILE A 144 5.61 23.91 -8.08
N SER A 145 5.47 25.04 -7.35
CA SER A 145 6.43 25.38 -6.31
C SER A 145 6.32 24.44 -5.13
N THR A 146 7.24 23.47 -5.04
CA THR A 146 7.32 22.48 -3.95
C THR A 146 8.26 22.90 -2.83
N GLY A 147 8.74 24.14 -2.84
CA GLY A 147 9.80 24.62 -1.96
C GLY A 147 11.21 24.30 -2.49
N SER A 148 12.18 24.09 -1.61
CA SER A 148 13.50 23.69 -2.04
C SER A 148 13.55 22.20 -2.40
N ASN A 149 14.38 21.84 -3.41
CA ASN A 149 14.57 20.45 -3.81
C ASN A 149 15.01 19.56 -2.63
N ALA A 150 15.81 20.11 -1.72
CA ALA A 150 16.25 19.38 -0.52
C ALA A 150 15.08 18.99 0.39
N VAL A 151 14.12 19.89 0.60
CA VAL A 151 12.91 19.61 1.39
C VAL A 151 12.06 18.55 0.68
N TRP A 152 11.87 18.67 -0.63
CA TRP A 152 11.14 17.68 -1.43
C TRP A 152 11.72 16.27 -1.27
N PHE A 153 13.00 16.09 -1.53
CA PHE A 153 13.69 14.80 -1.38
C PHE A 153 13.61 14.26 0.05
N SER A 154 13.89 15.13 1.05
CA SER A 154 13.89 14.71 2.45
C SER A 154 12.53 14.19 2.91
N VAL A 155 11.45 14.91 2.58
CA VAL A 155 10.10 14.52 2.98
C VAL A 155 9.67 13.21 2.30
N LEU A 156 9.98 13.03 1.02
CA LEU A 156 9.65 11.79 0.30
C LEU A 156 10.44 10.59 0.82
N ILE A 157 11.75 10.76 1.05
CA ILE A 157 12.60 9.67 1.55
C ILE A 157 12.20 9.31 2.99
N ILE A 158 12.09 10.29 3.89
CA ILE A 158 11.72 10.04 5.29
C ILE A 158 10.32 9.45 5.37
N GLY A 159 9.35 10.02 4.65
CA GLY A 159 7.99 9.53 4.61
C GLY A 159 7.90 8.08 4.09
N ALA A 160 8.59 7.77 3.00
CA ALA A 160 8.64 6.42 2.47
C ALA A 160 9.30 5.44 3.46
N LEU A 161 10.41 5.82 4.07
CA LEU A 161 11.10 4.99 5.07
C LEU A 161 10.23 4.71 6.29
N VAL A 162 9.55 5.71 6.83
CA VAL A 162 8.64 5.54 7.98
C VAL A 162 7.56 4.52 7.67
N VAL A 163 6.91 4.63 6.51
CA VAL A 163 5.83 3.71 6.12
C VAL A 163 6.36 2.31 5.81
N VAL A 164 7.53 2.19 5.16
CA VAL A 164 8.12 0.88 4.83
C VAL A 164 8.65 0.17 6.08
N ILE A 165 9.21 0.90 7.04
CA ILE A 165 9.76 0.32 8.27
C ILE A 165 8.65 -0.13 9.24
N ALA A 166 7.49 0.54 9.25
CA ALA A 166 6.40 0.22 10.17
C ALA A 166 5.97 -1.26 10.16
N PRO A 167 5.76 -1.94 9.02
CA PRO A 167 5.46 -3.38 8.99
C PRO A 167 6.56 -4.25 9.60
N PHE A 168 7.84 -3.88 9.44
CA PHE A 168 8.95 -4.66 10.01
C PHE A 168 8.98 -4.52 11.54
N ILE A 169 8.71 -3.33 12.07
CA ILE A 169 8.59 -3.13 13.52
C ILE A 169 7.43 -3.94 14.08
N ILE A 170 6.27 -3.90 13.42
CA ILE A 170 5.10 -4.67 13.83
C ILE A 170 5.39 -6.18 13.78
N TYR A 171 6.07 -6.64 12.71
CA TYR A 171 6.45 -8.04 12.58
C TYR A 171 7.44 -8.48 13.67
N ALA A 172 8.42 -7.65 14.01
CA ALA A 172 9.36 -7.93 15.11
C ALA A 172 8.66 -7.98 16.47
N ALA A 173 7.61 -7.20 16.66
CA ALA A 173 6.78 -7.18 17.88
C ALA A 173 5.70 -8.28 17.91
N LYS A 174 5.61 -9.13 16.88
CA LYS A 174 4.60 -10.17 16.76
C LYS A 174 4.63 -11.12 17.95
N LYS A 175 3.43 -11.42 18.51
CA LYS A 175 3.26 -12.37 19.60
C LYS A 175 2.41 -13.57 19.14
N PRO A 176 2.68 -14.80 19.63
CA PRO A 176 1.85 -15.96 19.33
C PRO A 176 0.37 -15.77 19.68
N SER A 177 0.09 -14.96 20.71
CA SER A 177 -1.28 -14.61 21.15
C SER A 177 -2.09 -13.76 20.15
N TRP A 178 -1.48 -13.30 19.06
CA TRP A 178 -2.18 -12.53 18.01
C TRP A 178 -2.85 -13.43 16.97
N ILE A 179 -2.50 -14.70 16.93
CA ILE A 179 -3.14 -15.67 16.04
C ILE A 179 -4.54 -15.97 16.58
N ASP A 180 -5.56 -15.75 15.77
CA ASP A 180 -6.94 -16.12 16.10
C ASP A 180 -7.07 -17.63 15.94
N PRO A 181 -7.35 -18.40 17.02
CA PRO A 181 -7.44 -19.85 16.97
C PRO A 181 -8.58 -20.36 16.08
N ASN A 182 -9.55 -19.50 15.74
CA ASN A 182 -10.67 -19.85 14.87
C ASN A 182 -10.40 -19.55 13.38
N THR A 183 -9.22 -19.08 13.01
CA THR A 183 -8.89 -18.81 11.62
C THR A 183 -8.31 -20.07 10.98
N THR A 184 -9.15 -20.83 10.30
CA THR A 184 -8.71 -21.82 9.32
C THR A 184 -8.42 -21.11 8.00
N PHE A 185 -7.17 -21.08 7.59
CA PHE A 185 -6.80 -20.70 6.21
C PHE A 185 -7.02 -21.96 5.35
N GLU A 186 -8.21 -22.12 4.77
CA GLU A 186 -8.43 -23.03 3.66
C GLU A 186 -7.97 -22.42 2.33
#